data_94a90ee950c2c6f59834a7a8938903ee
#
_entry.id   94a90ee950c2c6f59834a7a8938903ee
#
_cell.length_a   1.000
_cell.length_b   1.000
_cell.length_c   1.000
_cell.angle_alpha   90.00
_cell.angle_beta   90.00
_cell.angle_gamma   90.00
#
_symmetry.space_group_name_H-M   'P 1'
#
loop_
_entity.id
_entity.type
_entity.pdbx_description
1 polymer ?
#
loop_
_entity_poly.entity_id
_entity_poly.type
_entity_poly.pdbx_seq_one_letter_code
_entity_poly.pdbx_strand_id
1 'polypeptide(L)'
;MLDVSALNKVLKVDVDRKIAYVEPNVPMDRLVEATLPYGLVPPVVMEFPGITAGGGYAGTAGESSSFKHGFFNHTIESVEMILATGEVVKCSPTERSDLFYGAAGAVGSFGVTTLIELRLQPAKKFVETTYHPVTDMQDAIKVLEKATSDHSLDYVDGIMFSKNQGAVVTGRMTDTPSPNLPVQTFSSAWDPWFYQHVQGQVSRSGTEPVVEAVPLPEYLFRYDRGGFWVGDMAFKYFNFPYNKFTRWFLDDFTHTRMMYTALHASGESKRCIIQDLALPYSTAEKFVDYTSSELDIFPLWLCPLKRTQQPTMHPYTREDKELMLNIGVWGFGPNNRAEFVKANRNLEAKLRELGGMKWLYAQTYYTESEFWEQFDRKWYDELREEYGATNLPSVYDKVKAPPEKATAPEKFLEKWPWAGFFGIWKAIQSKTYVQARSAAWRQWVK
;
A
#
# COMPACT_ATOMS: atom_id res chain seq x y z
N MET A 1 -21.41 4.89 -12.64
CA MET A 1 -20.16 4.15 -12.31
C MET A 1 -19.79 3.38 -13.55
N LEU A 2 -18.55 3.50 -14.04
CA LEU A 2 -18.04 2.72 -15.17
C LEU A 2 -17.46 1.40 -14.63
N ASP A 3 -17.80 0.28 -15.27
CA ASP A 3 -17.22 -1.02 -14.96
C ASP A 3 -16.04 -1.29 -15.92
N VAL A 4 -14.85 -1.38 -15.35
CA VAL A 4 -13.58 -1.67 -16.05
C VAL A 4 -13.08 -3.09 -15.76
N SER A 5 -13.89 -3.96 -15.18
CA SER A 5 -13.49 -5.31 -14.77
C SER A 5 -13.01 -6.18 -15.94
N ALA A 6 -13.47 -5.89 -17.16
CA ALA A 6 -13.04 -6.56 -18.38
C ALA A 6 -11.64 -6.15 -18.86
N LEU A 7 -11.10 -5.00 -18.41
CA LEU A 7 -9.77 -4.52 -18.75
C LEU A 7 -8.73 -5.09 -17.78
N ASN A 8 -8.46 -6.40 -17.87
CA ASN A 8 -7.69 -7.15 -16.88
C ASN A 8 -6.55 -7.99 -17.46
N LYS A 9 -6.01 -7.60 -18.62
CA LYS A 9 -4.97 -8.35 -19.34
C LYS A 9 -3.65 -7.60 -19.38
N VAL A 10 -2.55 -8.32 -19.27
CA VAL A 10 -1.24 -7.87 -19.75
C VAL A 10 -1.22 -8.17 -21.25
N LEU A 11 -1.32 -7.14 -22.08
CA LEU A 11 -1.49 -7.27 -23.52
C LEU A 11 -0.17 -7.68 -24.20
N LYS A 12 0.96 -7.15 -23.72
CA LYS A 12 2.29 -7.41 -24.28
C LYS A 12 3.37 -7.14 -23.24
N VAL A 13 4.43 -7.93 -23.24
CA VAL A 13 5.71 -7.63 -22.60
C VAL A 13 6.74 -7.40 -23.69
N ASP A 14 7.24 -6.17 -23.81
CA ASP A 14 8.30 -5.78 -24.73
C ASP A 14 9.64 -5.93 -24.01
N VAL A 15 10.33 -7.04 -24.28
CA VAL A 15 11.55 -7.43 -23.57
C VAL A 15 12.71 -6.46 -23.90
N ASP A 16 12.81 -6.02 -25.17
CA ASP A 16 13.89 -5.16 -25.62
C ASP A 16 13.78 -3.75 -25.00
N ARG A 17 12.55 -3.23 -24.95
CA ARG A 17 12.27 -1.92 -24.32
C ARG A 17 12.08 -2.03 -22.80
N LYS A 18 11.92 -3.23 -22.26
CA LYS A 18 11.55 -3.50 -20.86
C LYS A 18 10.27 -2.74 -20.45
N ILE A 19 9.22 -2.91 -21.24
CA ILE A 19 7.91 -2.27 -21.03
C ILE A 19 6.83 -3.35 -21.06
N ALA A 20 5.88 -3.27 -20.10
CA ALA A 20 4.64 -4.00 -20.13
C ALA A 20 3.48 -3.09 -20.54
N TYR A 21 2.63 -3.56 -21.43
CA TYR A 21 1.36 -2.93 -21.81
C TYR A 21 0.25 -3.57 -20.99
N VAL A 22 -0.29 -2.82 -20.03
CA VAL A 22 -1.10 -3.37 -18.94
C VAL A 22 -2.45 -2.66 -18.88
N GLU A 23 -3.53 -3.42 -18.92
CA GLU A 23 -4.87 -2.91 -18.67
C GLU A 23 -5.05 -2.56 -17.18
N PRO A 24 -5.87 -1.56 -16.83
CA PRO A 24 -5.89 -0.98 -15.48
C PRO A 24 -6.35 -1.95 -14.38
N ASN A 25 -7.16 -2.96 -14.70
CA ASN A 25 -7.66 -3.91 -13.71
C ASN A 25 -6.79 -5.18 -13.56
N VAL A 26 -5.56 -5.16 -14.09
CA VAL A 26 -4.58 -6.22 -13.85
C VAL A 26 -4.07 -6.12 -12.42
N PRO A 27 -4.25 -7.15 -11.58
CA PRO A 27 -3.71 -7.14 -10.23
C PRO A 27 -2.20 -7.43 -10.22
N MET A 28 -1.50 -6.98 -9.18
CA MET A 28 -0.04 -7.04 -9.10
C MET A 28 0.53 -8.44 -9.23
N ASP A 29 -0.09 -9.45 -8.63
CA ASP A 29 0.38 -10.82 -8.78
C ASP A 29 0.33 -11.31 -10.23
N ARG A 30 -0.73 -10.97 -10.98
CA ARG A 30 -0.86 -11.33 -12.39
C ARG A 30 0.13 -10.58 -13.26
N LEU A 31 0.42 -9.33 -12.90
CA LEU A 31 1.45 -8.54 -13.59
C LEU A 31 2.84 -9.15 -13.37
N VAL A 32 3.19 -9.48 -12.14
CA VAL A 32 4.45 -10.15 -11.80
C VAL A 32 4.54 -11.52 -12.50
N GLU A 33 3.48 -12.34 -12.44
CA GLU A 33 3.42 -13.62 -13.15
C GLU A 33 3.63 -13.49 -14.66
N ALA A 34 3.11 -12.43 -15.27
CA ALA A 34 3.25 -12.20 -16.71
C ALA A 34 4.65 -11.73 -17.12
N THR A 35 5.40 -11.10 -16.24
CA THR A 35 6.71 -10.51 -16.54
C THR A 35 7.89 -11.39 -16.14
N LEU A 36 7.76 -12.16 -15.05
CA LEU A 36 8.81 -13.05 -14.55
C LEU A 36 9.35 -14.06 -15.58
N PRO A 37 8.53 -14.70 -16.45
CA PRO A 37 9.04 -15.63 -17.48
C PRO A 37 10.03 -15.00 -18.45
N TYR A 38 10.00 -13.66 -18.57
CA TYR A 38 10.96 -12.88 -19.36
C TYR A 38 12.16 -12.39 -18.56
N GLY A 39 12.30 -12.81 -17.30
CA GLY A 39 13.34 -12.32 -16.41
C GLY A 39 13.17 -10.84 -16.01
N LEU A 40 11.93 -10.36 -16.02
CA LEU A 40 11.58 -8.95 -15.75
C LEU A 40 10.55 -8.84 -14.63
N VAL A 41 10.56 -7.69 -13.93
CA VAL A 41 9.61 -7.36 -12.86
C VAL A 41 9.36 -5.85 -12.83
N PRO A 42 8.18 -5.36 -12.43
CA PRO A 42 7.98 -3.93 -12.18
C PRO A 42 8.95 -3.39 -11.13
N PRO A 43 9.47 -2.16 -11.28
CA PRO A 43 10.36 -1.56 -10.27
C PRO A 43 9.67 -1.29 -8.93
N VAL A 44 8.37 -1.00 -8.96
CA VAL A 44 7.50 -0.84 -7.77
C VAL A 44 6.39 -1.86 -7.87
N VAL A 45 6.30 -2.76 -6.88
CA VAL A 45 5.26 -3.81 -6.80
C VAL A 45 4.51 -3.61 -5.49
N MET A 46 3.21 -3.38 -5.59
CA MET A 46 2.36 -3.29 -4.41
C MET A 46 2.33 -4.65 -3.70
N GLU A 47 2.62 -4.66 -2.42
CA GLU A 47 2.83 -5.86 -1.61
C GLU A 47 1.55 -6.66 -1.37
N PHE A 48 0.39 -6.05 -1.65
CA PHE A 48 -0.89 -6.76 -1.69
C PHE A 48 -1.20 -7.22 -3.12
N PRO A 49 -1.24 -8.53 -3.37
CA PRO A 49 -1.38 -9.10 -4.71
C PRO A 49 -2.63 -8.62 -5.46
N GLY A 50 -3.65 -8.20 -4.73
CA GLY A 50 -4.93 -7.79 -5.29
C GLY A 50 -5.00 -6.33 -5.75
N ILE A 51 -4.04 -5.48 -5.40
CA ILE A 51 -4.01 -4.09 -5.88
C ILE A 51 -3.76 -4.09 -7.39
N THR A 52 -4.55 -3.32 -8.13
CA THR A 52 -4.48 -3.28 -9.59
C THR A 52 -3.53 -2.20 -10.10
N ALA A 53 -3.02 -2.37 -11.32
CA ALA A 53 -2.15 -1.39 -11.96
C ALA A 53 -2.81 0.00 -12.07
N GLY A 54 -4.09 0.06 -12.44
CA GLY A 54 -4.85 1.31 -12.45
C GLY A 54 -5.08 1.90 -11.06
N GLY A 55 -5.25 1.04 -10.04
CA GLY A 55 -5.31 1.46 -8.63
C GLY A 55 -3.99 2.05 -8.15
N GLY A 56 -2.87 1.41 -8.51
CA GLY A 56 -1.53 1.92 -8.23
C GLY A 56 -1.23 3.27 -8.87
N TYR A 57 -1.72 3.51 -10.09
CA TYR A 57 -1.61 4.81 -10.76
C TYR A 57 -2.52 5.87 -10.12
N ALA A 58 -3.82 5.54 -9.98
CA ALA A 58 -4.80 6.48 -9.45
C ALA A 58 -4.61 6.82 -7.96
N GLY A 59 -3.97 5.93 -7.20
CA GLY A 59 -3.67 6.11 -5.78
C GLY A 59 -2.21 6.42 -5.48
N THR A 60 -1.32 6.39 -6.48
CA THR A 60 0.13 6.60 -6.35
C THR A 60 0.78 5.75 -5.26
N ALA A 61 0.64 4.43 -5.38
CA ALA A 61 1.16 3.52 -4.38
C ALA A 61 2.67 3.68 -4.15
N GLY A 62 3.06 3.77 -2.88
CA GLY A 62 4.45 3.77 -2.44
C GLY A 62 4.77 2.45 -1.74
N GLU A 63 5.95 1.89 -2.00
CA GLU A 63 6.37 0.57 -1.55
C GLU A 63 7.83 0.56 -1.12
N SER A 64 8.32 -0.57 -0.61
CA SER A 64 9.70 -0.70 -0.10
C SER A 64 10.81 -0.34 -1.09
N SER A 65 10.52 -0.32 -2.40
CA SER A 65 11.44 0.15 -3.46
C SER A 65 11.28 1.65 -3.79
N SER A 66 10.34 2.35 -3.17
CA SER A 66 9.99 3.74 -3.52
C SER A 66 11.04 4.77 -3.14
N PHE A 67 11.94 4.47 -2.22
CA PHE A 67 13.10 5.32 -1.95
C PHE A 67 14.02 5.46 -3.18
N LYS A 68 14.05 4.43 -4.03
CA LYS A 68 14.90 4.33 -5.24
C LYS A 68 14.13 4.74 -6.51
N HIS A 69 12.93 4.20 -6.70
CA HIS A 69 12.16 4.32 -7.95
C HIS A 69 11.05 5.38 -7.90
N GLY A 70 10.73 5.93 -6.74
CA GLY A 70 9.56 6.76 -6.52
C GLY A 70 8.29 5.92 -6.38
N PHE A 71 7.13 6.54 -6.52
CA PHE A 71 5.84 5.84 -6.45
C PHE A 71 5.57 5.05 -7.74
N PHE A 72 4.54 4.21 -7.73
CA PHE A 72 4.18 3.40 -8.88
C PHE A 72 3.98 4.21 -10.17
N ASN A 73 3.33 5.38 -10.09
CA ASN A 73 3.16 6.28 -11.24
C ASN A 73 4.48 6.80 -11.83
N HIS A 74 5.57 6.89 -11.05
CA HIS A 74 6.89 7.27 -11.56
C HIS A 74 7.55 6.16 -12.40
N THR A 75 7.01 4.96 -12.38
CA THR A 75 7.48 3.84 -13.21
C THR A 75 6.70 3.67 -14.51
N ILE A 76 5.74 4.56 -14.77
CA ILE A 76 4.88 4.56 -15.96
C ILE A 76 5.48 5.46 -17.04
N GLU A 77 5.54 4.97 -18.28
CA GLU A 77 6.01 5.71 -19.45
C GLU A 77 4.88 6.51 -20.10
N SER A 78 3.69 5.92 -20.16
CA SER A 78 2.50 6.58 -20.70
C SER A 78 1.22 5.91 -20.19
N VAL A 79 0.13 6.66 -20.22
CA VAL A 79 -1.21 6.14 -20.02
C VAL A 79 -2.13 6.55 -21.15
N GLU A 80 -3.07 5.67 -21.50
CA GLU A 80 -4.22 5.98 -22.32
C GLU A 80 -5.41 6.22 -21.40
N MET A 81 -6.17 7.28 -21.66
CA MET A 81 -7.33 7.66 -20.86
C MET A 81 -8.52 8.03 -21.75
N ILE A 82 -9.71 7.70 -21.28
CA ILE A 82 -10.97 8.24 -21.81
C ILE A 82 -11.35 9.44 -20.92
N LEU A 83 -11.35 10.64 -21.51
CA LEU A 83 -11.76 11.87 -20.84
C LEU A 83 -13.28 11.92 -20.62
N ALA A 84 -13.76 12.86 -19.81
CA ALA A 84 -15.18 13.09 -19.59
C ALA A 84 -15.96 13.47 -20.87
N THR A 85 -15.26 14.03 -21.86
CA THR A 85 -15.78 14.33 -23.20
C THR A 85 -16.03 13.10 -24.07
N GLY A 86 -15.50 11.92 -23.69
CA GLY A 86 -15.47 10.71 -24.49
C GLY A 86 -14.25 10.60 -25.41
N GLU A 87 -13.41 11.61 -25.45
CA GLU A 87 -12.15 11.56 -26.22
C GLU A 87 -11.17 10.57 -25.58
N VAL A 88 -10.50 9.77 -26.41
CA VAL A 88 -9.41 8.89 -26.02
C VAL A 88 -8.09 9.62 -26.26
N VAL A 89 -7.34 9.83 -25.18
CA VAL A 89 -6.06 10.55 -25.25
C VAL A 89 -4.93 9.69 -24.68
N LYS A 90 -3.73 9.86 -25.24
CA LYS A 90 -2.50 9.36 -24.65
C LYS A 90 -1.79 10.51 -23.94
N CYS A 91 -1.28 10.25 -22.74
CA CYS A 91 -0.45 11.19 -22.00
C CYS A 91 0.81 10.52 -21.44
N SER A 92 1.89 11.29 -21.38
CA SER A 92 3.22 10.86 -20.99
C SER A 92 4.01 12.06 -20.45
N PRO A 93 5.24 11.89 -19.94
CA PRO A 93 6.09 13.02 -19.56
C PRO A 93 6.36 14.04 -20.65
N THR A 94 6.18 13.67 -21.93
CA THR A 94 6.46 14.52 -23.11
C THR A 94 5.23 14.86 -23.95
N GLU A 95 4.09 14.25 -23.65
CA GLU A 95 2.82 14.50 -24.35
C GLU A 95 1.70 14.66 -23.32
N ARG A 96 1.03 15.82 -23.28
CA ARG A 96 0.04 16.16 -22.24
C ARG A 96 0.60 15.86 -20.83
N SER A 97 1.80 16.40 -20.57
CA SER A 97 2.55 16.09 -19.35
C SER A 97 1.82 16.54 -18.07
N ASP A 98 1.10 17.63 -18.17
CA ASP A 98 0.23 18.20 -17.14
C ASP A 98 -0.89 17.21 -16.74
N LEU A 99 -1.59 16.62 -17.72
CA LEU A 99 -2.58 15.57 -17.47
C LEU A 99 -1.92 14.30 -16.92
N PHE A 100 -0.75 13.92 -17.47
CA PHE A 100 -0.03 12.73 -17.03
C PHE A 100 0.30 12.79 -15.53
N TYR A 101 0.86 13.90 -15.07
CA TYR A 101 1.19 14.10 -13.66
C TYR A 101 -0.05 14.45 -12.81
N GLY A 102 -1.00 15.19 -13.36
CA GLY A 102 -2.19 15.64 -12.64
C GLY A 102 -3.21 14.53 -12.37
N ALA A 103 -3.32 13.55 -13.27
CA ALA A 103 -4.23 12.43 -13.09
C ALA A 103 -3.70 11.38 -12.11
N ALA A 104 -2.39 11.30 -11.92
CA ALA A 104 -1.77 10.45 -10.91
C ALA A 104 -2.16 10.91 -9.50
N GLY A 105 -2.70 10.01 -8.69
CA GLY A 105 -3.19 10.32 -7.33
C GLY A 105 -4.56 11.03 -7.27
N ALA A 106 -5.11 11.45 -8.41
CA ALA A 106 -6.39 12.17 -8.46
C ALA A 106 -7.63 11.25 -8.46
N VAL A 107 -7.45 9.98 -8.11
CA VAL A 107 -8.51 8.95 -7.96
C VAL A 107 -9.52 8.91 -9.12
N GLY A 108 -9.02 9.13 -10.36
CA GLY A 108 -9.85 9.11 -11.57
C GLY A 108 -10.81 10.30 -11.70
N SER A 109 -10.48 11.47 -11.19
CA SER A 109 -11.29 12.69 -11.32
C SER A 109 -11.11 13.41 -12.66
N PHE A 110 -10.18 12.96 -13.50
CA PHE A 110 -9.95 13.49 -14.86
C PHE A 110 -10.53 12.60 -15.96
N GLY A 111 -10.68 11.30 -15.71
CA GLY A 111 -11.14 10.34 -16.70
C GLY A 111 -10.91 8.90 -16.24
N VAL A 112 -10.97 7.98 -17.19
CA VAL A 112 -10.78 6.54 -16.96
C VAL A 112 -9.55 6.07 -17.72
N THR A 113 -8.56 5.57 -16.99
CA THR A 113 -7.38 4.91 -17.56
C THR A 113 -7.79 3.60 -18.22
N THR A 114 -7.34 3.37 -19.46
CA THR A 114 -7.64 2.15 -20.25
C THR A 114 -6.41 1.32 -20.56
N LEU A 115 -5.22 1.95 -20.63
CA LEU A 115 -3.95 1.28 -20.84
C LEU A 115 -2.83 1.99 -20.11
N ILE A 116 -1.87 1.21 -19.61
CA ILE A 116 -0.66 1.68 -18.93
C ILE A 116 0.56 1.07 -19.62
N GLU A 117 1.50 1.89 -20.05
CA GLU A 117 2.85 1.46 -20.46
C GLU A 117 3.77 1.55 -19.24
N LEU A 118 4.08 0.38 -18.65
CA LEU A 118 4.81 0.28 -17.40
C LEU A 118 6.25 -0.17 -17.66
N ARG A 119 7.22 0.55 -17.11
CA ARG A 119 8.64 0.13 -17.12
C ARG A 119 8.83 -1.15 -16.32
N LEU A 120 9.78 -1.96 -16.77
CA LEU A 120 10.24 -3.17 -16.11
C LEU A 120 11.74 -3.08 -15.82
N GLN A 121 12.19 -3.84 -14.83
CA GLN A 121 13.61 -4.04 -14.51
C GLN A 121 13.96 -5.52 -14.52
N PRO A 122 15.27 -5.87 -14.64
CA PRO A 122 15.70 -7.25 -14.52
C PRO A 122 15.31 -7.85 -13.18
N ALA A 123 14.64 -8.99 -13.22
CA ALA A 123 14.35 -9.79 -12.04
C ALA A 123 15.56 -10.67 -11.68
N LYS A 124 15.71 -10.96 -10.38
CA LYS A 124 16.65 -11.94 -9.84
C LYS A 124 15.90 -13.05 -9.13
N LYS A 125 16.59 -14.12 -8.77
CA LYS A 125 15.94 -15.29 -8.13
C LYS A 125 15.55 -15.03 -6.68
N PHE A 126 16.38 -14.30 -5.96
CA PHE A 126 16.24 -14.07 -4.52
C PHE A 126 16.39 -12.60 -4.17
N VAL A 127 15.90 -12.27 -3.00
CA VAL A 127 16.26 -11.06 -2.25
C VAL A 127 17.02 -11.50 -1.01
N GLU A 128 18.28 -11.09 -0.91
CA GLU A 128 19.05 -11.21 0.33
C GLU A 128 18.53 -10.14 1.27
N THR A 129 17.80 -10.59 2.30
CA THR A 129 17.01 -9.74 3.19
C THR A 129 17.68 -9.66 4.55
N THR A 130 17.91 -8.45 5.04
CA THR A 130 18.50 -8.20 6.36
C THR A 130 17.48 -7.51 7.26
N TYR A 131 17.29 -8.06 8.46
CA TYR A 131 16.49 -7.48 9.53
C TYR A 131 17.41 -6.79 10.53
N HIS A 132 17.33 -5.46 10.61
CA HIS A 132 18.10 -4.63 11.52
C HIS A 132 17.25 -4.32 12.75
N PRO A 133 17.57 -4.87 13.94
CA PRO A 133 16.84 -4.51 15.16
C PRO A 133 16.98 -3.02 15.45
N VAL A 134 15.90 -2.38 15.86
CA VAL A 134 15.88 -0.98 16.32
C VAL A 134 15.10 -0.85 17.62
N THR A 135 15.55 0.05 18.50
CA THR A 135 15.03 0.19 19.86
C THR A 135 13.97 1.30 20.00
N ASP A 136 13.94 2.24 19.07
CA ASP A 136 13.01 3.34 19.04
C ASP A 136 12.94 3.97 17.64
N MET A 137 12.13 5.01 17.48
CA MET A 137 11.95 5.67 16.19
C MET A 137 13.17 6.46 15.74
N GLN A 138 13.96 7.02 16.66
CA GLN A 138 15.20 7.74 16.30
C GLN A 138 16.24 6.78 15.75
N ASP A 139 16.37 5.60 16.36
CA ASP A 139 17.25 4.55 15.88
C ASP A 139 16.79 4.02 14.51
N ALA A 140 15.48 3.82 14.34
CA ALA A 140 14.91 3.44 13.04
C ALA A 140 15.23 4.47 11.95
N ILE A 141 15.06 5.76 12.21
CA ILE A 141 15.37 6.84 11.26
C ILE A 141 16.85 6.79 10.84
N LYS A 142 17.79 6.66 11.78
CA LYS A 142 19.22 6.57 11.47
C LYS A 142 19.55 5.39 10.55
N VAL A 143 18.96 4.23 10.83
CA VAL A 143 19.15 3.03 10.01
C VAL A 143 18.53 3.21 8.62
N LEU A 144 17.32 3.81 8.53
CA LEU A 144 16.65 4.11 7.26
C LEU A 144 17.45 5.11 6.41
N GLU A 145 17.96 6.19 6.99
CA GLU A 145 18.81 7.18 6.30
C GLU A 145 20.06 6.53 5.72
N LYS A 146 20.71 5.69 6.50
CA LYS A 146 21.88 4.94 6.04
C LYS A 146 21.53 3.98 4.91
N ALA A 147 20.42 3.23 5.06
CA ALA A 147 19.99 2.24 4.08
C ALA A 147 19.57 2.91 2.76
N THR A 148 18.82 4.02 2.80
CA THR A 148 18.39 4.74 1.59
C THR A 148 19.54 5.41 0.83
N SER A 149 20.68 5.62 1.48
CA SER A 149 21.92 6.11 0.85
C SER A 149 22.74 4.99 0.19
N ASP A 150 22.44 3.74 0.46
CA ASP A 150 23.10 2.58 -0.16
C ASP A 150 22.40 2.20 -1.49
N HIS A 151 22.96 2.66 -2.60
CA HIS A 151 22.43 2.38 -3.94
C HIS A 151 22.46 0.91 -4.35
N SER A 152 23.14 0.04 -3.60
CA SER A 152 23.16 -1.41 -3.84
C SER A 152 21.89 -2.11 -3.34
N LEU A 153 21.11 -1.45 -2.50
CA LEU A 153 19.84 -1.96 -2.02
C LEU A 153 18.73 -1.72 -3.04
N ASP A 154 17.81 -2.65 -3.12
CA ASP A 154 16.62 -2.58 -3.97
C ASP A 154 15.34 -2.31 -3.17
N TYR A 155 15.33 -2.70 -1.89
CA TYR A 155 14.17 -2.59 -1.01
C TYR A 155 14.60 -2.09 0.37
N VAL A 156 13.84 -1.15 0.93
CA VAL A 156 14.00 -0.64 2.31
C VAL A 156 12.61 -0.34 2.86
N ASP A 157 12.26 -0.98 3.96
CA ASP A 157 11.07 -0.65 4.76
C ASP A 157 11.35 -0.93 6.24
N GLY A 158 10.35 -0.78 7.10
CA GLY A 158 10.51 -1.08 8.51
C GLY A 158 9.18 -1.33 9.20
N ILE A 159 9.26 -1.91 10.38
CA ILE A 159 8.11 -2.17 11.24
C ILE A 159 8.46 -1.75 12.67
N MET A 160 7.69 -0.83 13.23
CA MET A 160 7.71 -0.59 14.67
C MET A 160 6.66 -1.48 15.33
N PHE A 161 7.07 -2.51 16.05
CA PHE A 161 6.16 -3.43 16.77
C PHE A 161 5.57 -2.79 18.01
N SER A 162 6.30 -1.87 18.60
CA SER A 162 5.91 -1.03 19.73
C SER A 162 6.75 0.26 19.70
N LYS A 163 6.52 1.16 20.64
CA LYS A 163 7.35 2.37 20.80
C LYS A 163 8.85 2.06 20.95
N ASN A 164 9.17 0.93 21.61
CA ASN A 164 10.52 0.58 22.04
C ASN A 164 11.07 -0.68 21.33
N GLN A 165 10.46 -1.14 20.27
CA GLN A 165 10.92 -2.31 19.50
C GLN A 165 10.47 -2.19 18.05
N GLY A 166 11.41 -2.34 17.13
CA GLY A 166 11.14 -2.39 15.71
C GLY A 166 12.21 -3.13 14.94
N ALA A 167 12.07 -3.15 13.63
CA ALA A 167 13.07 -3.62 12.69
C ALA A 167 13.05 -2.74 11.43
N VAL A 168 14.22 -2.36 10.93
CA VAL A 168 14.37 -1.90 9.56
C VAL A 168 14.73 -3.12 8.71
N VAL A 169 14.07 -3.27 7.58
CA VAL A 169 14.22 -4.37 6.64
C VAL A 169 14.89 -3.85 5.38
N THR A 170 16.03 -4.42 5.01
CA THR A 170 16.71 -4.08 3.75
C THR A 170 16.80 -5.31 2.85
N GLY A 171 16.70 -5.11 1.54
CA GLY A 171 16.73 -6.18 0.56
C GLY A 171 17.58 -5.83 -0.65
N ARG A 172 18.37 -6.82 -1.10
CA ARG A 172 19.14 -6.75 -2.34
C ARG A 172 18.79 -7.93 -3.24
N MET A 173 18.38 -7.65 -4.46
CA MET A 173 18.12 -8.70 -5.44
C MET A 173 19.42 -9.40 -5.88
N THR A 174 19.42 -10.73 -5.89
CA THR A 174 20.57 -11.55 -6.29
C THR A 174 20.13 -12.86 -6.94
N ASP A 175 20.95 -13.38 -7.87
CA ASP A 175 20.77 -14.74 -8.41
C ASP A 175 21.50 -15.79 -7.54
N THR A 176 22.46 -15.34 -6.74
CA THR A 176 23.29 -16.20 -5.88
C THR A 176 23.40 -15.57 -4.50
N PRO A 177 22.55 -15.98 -3.54
CA PRO A 177 22.65 -15.53 -2.16
C PRO A 177 24.00 -15.88 -1.54
N SER A 178 24.39 -15.18 -0.50
CA SER A 178 25.56 -15.48 0.30
C SER A 178 25.52 -16.94 0.79
N PRO A 179 26.68 -17.64 0.86
CA PRO A 179 26.72 -19.04 1.24
C PRO A 179 26.09 -19.30 2.61
N ASN A 180 25.37 -20.42 2.74
CA ASN A 180 24.76 -20.89 3.98
C ASN A 180 23.62 -20.02 4.56
N LEU A 181 23.09 -19.04 3.83
CA LEU A 181 21.91 -18.33 4.28
C LEU A 181 20.68 -19.27 4.27
N PRO A 182 19.84 -19.23 5.31
CA PRO A 182 18.58 -19.94 5.29
C PRO A 182 17.67 -19.35 4.22
N VAL A 183 16.94 -20.21 3.50
CA VAL A 183 15.90 -19.78 2.56
C VAL A 183 14.57 -19.73 3.31
N GLN A 184 13.96 -18.55 3.37
CA GLN A 184 12.67 -18.33 4.03
C GLN A 184 11.58 -18.02 3.00
N THR A 185 10.40 -18.62 3.20
CA THR A 185 9.19 -18.39 2.40
C THR A 185 8.05 -17.89 3.28
N PHE A 186 7.03 -17.23 2.66
CA PHE A 186 5.92 -16.63 3.37
C PHE A 186 4.54 -17.00 2.77
N SER A 187 4.50 -17.71 1.65
CA SER A 187 3.27 -18.02 0.92
C SER A 187 2.61 -19.34 1.29
N SER A 188 3.34 -20.25 1.93
CA SER A 188 2.78 -21.54 2.35
C SER A 188 1.94 -21.39 3.61
N ALA A 189 0.84 -22.15 3.72
CA ALA A 189 -0.07 -22.09 4.87
C ALA A 189 0.62 -22.34 6.23
N TRP A 190 1.74 -23.11 6.23
CA TRP A 190 2.54 -23.37 7.43
C TRP A 190 3.62 -22.33 7.70
N ASP A 191 3.91 -21.44 6.74
CA ASP A 191 4.90 -20.40 6.92
C ASP A 191 4.43 -19.38 7.97
N PRO A 192 5.35 -18.72 8.65
CA PRO A 192 4.99 -17.58 9.51
C PRO A 192 4.42 -16.43 8.68
N TRP A 193 3.62 -15.58 9.28
CA TRP A 193 3.35 -14.26 8.69
C TRP A 193 4.59 -13.39 8.78
N PHE A 194 4.87 -12.61 7.76
CA PHE A 194 6.13 -11.88 7.64
C PHE A 194 6.45 -11.01 8.86
N TYR A 195 5.51 -10.15 9.31
CA TYR A 195 5.77 -9.26 10.44
C TYR A 195 6.10 -10.01 11.74
N GLN A 196 5.46 -11.18 11.96
CA GLN A 196 5.74 -12.02 13.15
C GLN A 196 7.09 -12.73 13.04
N HIS A 197 7.45 -13.14 11.81
CA HIS A 197 8.76 -13.70 11.56
C HIS A 197 9.85 -12.69 11.88
N VAL A 198 9.75 -11.47 11.33
CA VAL A 198 10.69 -10.38 11.60
C VAL A 198 10.78 -10.07 13.09
N GLN A 199 9.62 -9.91 13.76
CA GLN A 199 9.58 -9.68 15.21
C GLN A 199 10.29 -10.79 16.00
N GLY A 200 10.03 -12.05 15.62
CA GLY A 200 10.67 -13.20 16.25
C GLY A 200 12.19 -13.25 16.00
N GLN A 201 12.66 -12.86 14.81
CA GLN A 201 14.08 -12.82 14.50
C GLN A 201 14.81 -11.75 15.33
N VAL A 202 14.33 -10.50 15.30
CA VAL A 202 14.99 -9.40 16.03
C VAL A 202 14.89 -9.56 17.56
N SER A 203 13.82 -10.17 18.07
CA SER A 203 13.71 -10.47 19.51
C SER A 203 14.73 -11.51 19.98
N ARG A 204 15.17 -12.42 19.11
CA ARG A 204 16.16 -13.45 19.44
C ARG A 204 17.59 -12.97 19.23
N SER A 205 17.82 -12.15 18.21
CA SER A 205 19.18 -11.69 17.86
C SER A 205 19.69 -10.54 18.74
N GLY A 206 18.80 -9.90 19.52
CA GLY A 206 19.15 -8.73 20.32
C GLY A 206 19.45 -7.53 19.44
N THR A 207 20.71 -7.13 19.34
CA THR A 207 21.16 -5.99 18.52
C THR A 207 21.76 -6.40 17.17
N GLU A 208 22.00 -7.69 16.97
CA GLU A 208 22.68 -8.17 15.76
C GLU A 208 21.68 -8.31 14.60
N PRO A 209 22.01 -7.80 13.41
CA PRO A 209 21.21 -8.00 12.21
C PRO A 209 21.09 -9.50 11.85
N VAL A 210 19.93 -9.88 11.33
CA VAL A 210 19.67 -11.25 10.84
C VAL A 210 19.51 -11.21 9.33
N VAL A 211 20.18 -12.14 8.63
CA VAL A 211 20.16 -12.20 7.16
C VAL A 211 19.57 -13.52 6.69
N GLU A 212 18.68 -13.44 5.70
CA GLU A 212 18.02 -14.60 5.08
C GLU A 212 17.93 -14.40 3.56
N ALA A 213 17.81 -15.49 2.82
CA ALA A 213 17.49 -15.47 1.40
C ALA A 213 16.00 -15.70 1.21
N VAL A 214 15.29 -14.75 0.58
CA VAL A 214 13.86 -14.88 0.29
C VAL A 214 13.69 -14.95 -1.24
N PRO A 215 13.00 -15.96 -1.81
CA PRO A 215 12.68 -15.99 -3.23
C PRO A 215 11.97 -14.71 -3.66
N LEU A 216 12.32 -14.13 -4.81
CA LEU A 216 11.82 -12.81 -5.22
C LEU A 216 10.29 -12.66 -5.14
N PRO A 217 9.46 -13.56 -5.69
CA PRO A 217 8.00 -13.40 -5.58
C PRO A 217 7.49 -13.54 -4.14
N GLU A 218 8.14 -14.35 -3.31
CA GLU A 218 7.82 -14.49 -1.88
C GLU A 218 8.12 -13.18 -1.13
N TYR A 219 9.21 -12.50 -1.50
CA TYR A 219 9.55 -11.19 -0.96
C TYR A 219 8.57 -10.12 -1.40
N LEU A 220 8.23 -10.06 -2.70
CA LEU A 220 7.32 -9.06 -3.24
C LEU A 220 5.93 -9.09 -2.58
N PHE A 221 5.43 -10.28 -2.25
CA PHE A 221 4.10 -10.45 -1.65
C PHE A 221 4.15 -10.94 -0.20
N ARG A 222 5.24 -10.66 0.52
CA ARG A 222 5.48 -11.13 1.90
C ARG A 222 4.40 -10.69 2.90
N TYR A 223 3.73 -9.57 2.65
CA TYR A 223 2.66 -9.06 3.51
C TYR A 223 1.27 -9.56 3.12
N ASP A 224 1.10 -10.38 2.07
CA ASP A 224 -0.23 -10.87 1.67
C ASP A 224 -0.91 -11.66 2.79
N ARG A 225 -0.20 -12.64 3.36
CA ARG A 225 -0.74 -13.43 4.46
C ARG A 225 -0.68 -12.63 5.75
N GLY A 226 -1.86 -12.51 6.41
CA GLY A 226 -2.03 -11.66 7.58
C GLY A 226 -2.33 -10.20 7.24
N GLY A 227 -2.15 -9.74 5.99
CA GLY A 227 -2.40 -8.38 5.55
C GLY A 227 -1.75 -7.35 6.46
N PHE A 228 -0.43 -7.30 6.50
CA PHE A 228 0.33 -6.75 7.60
C PHE A 228 -0.06 -7.48 8.91
N TRP A 229 -0.80 -6.84 9.81
CA TRP A 229 -1.28 -7.39 11.09
C TRP A 229 -2.81 -7.41 11.24
N VAL A 230 -3.54 -7.04 10.18
CA VAL A 230 -5.02 -7.03 10.20
C VAL A 230 -5.60 -8.41 10.45
N GLY A 231 -4.91 -9.46 10.00
CA GLY A 231 -5.30 -10.85 10.27
C GLY A 231 -5.34 -11.20 11.77
N ASP A 232 -4.38 -10.74 12.58
CA ASP A 232 -4.41 -10.91 14.03
C ASP A 232 -5.63 -10.22 14.68
N MET A 233 -5.96 -9.03 14.15
CA MET A 233 -7.17 -8.31 14.58
C MET A 233 -8.44 -9.11 14.29
N ALA A 234 -8.51 -9.84 13.14
CA ALA A 234 -9.65 -10.70 12.83
C ALA A 234 -9.77 -11.88 13.81
N PHE A 235 -8.66 -12.51 14.22
CA PHE A 235 -8.67 -13.54 15.26
C PHE A 235 -9.20 -12.99 16.60
N LYS A 236 -8.75 -11.81 16.99
CA LYS A 236 -9.24 -11.11 18.20
C LYS A 236 -10.72 -10.76 18.09
N TYR A 237 -11.17 -10.28 16.94
CA TYR A 237 -12.58 -9.93 16.68
C TYR A 237 -13.52 -11.13 16.91
N PHE A 238 -13.13 -12.33 16.45
CA PHE A 238 -13.93 -13.55 16.62
C PHE A 238 -13.66 -14.29 17.94
N ASN A 239 -12.80 -13.77 18.81
CA ASN A 239 -12.31 -14.48 19.99
C ASN A 239 -11.78 -15.90 19.66
N PHE A 240 -11.14 -16.04 18.49
CA PHE A 240 -10.65 -17.32 18.01
C PHE A 240 -9.19 -17.53 18.46
N PRO A 241 -8.82 -18.76 18.90
CA PRO A 241 -7.44 -19.01 19.33
C PRO A 241 -6.44 -18.72 18.22
N TYR A 242 -5.42 -17.93 18.54
CA TYR A 242 -4.35 -17.61 17.60
C TYR A 242 -3.13 -18.51 17.84
N ASN A 243 -2.89 -19.46 16.93
CA ASN A 243 -1.74 -20.34 16.96
C ASN A 243 -1.41 -20.87 15.55
N LYS A 244 -0.31 -21.63 15.41
CA LYS A 244 0.16 -22.14 14.10
C LYS A 244 -0.89 -23.02 13.39
N PHE A 245 -1.65 -23.83 14.13
CA PHE A 245 -2.66 -24.71 13.56
C PHE A 245 -3.87 -23.92 13.05
N THR A 246 -4.38 -22.96 13.83
CA THR A 246 -5.53 -22.15 13.41
C THR A 246 -5.20 -21.23 12.26
N ARG A 247 -3.97 -20.69 12.18
CA ARG A 247 -3.48 -19.94 11.02
C ARG A 247 -3.44 -20.81 9.77
N TRP A 248 -2.93 -22.02 9.89
CA TRP A 248 -2.93 -22.99 8.78
C TRP A 248 -4.34 -23.36 8.34
N PHE A 249 -5.24 -23.65 9.27
CA PHE A 249 -6.61 -24.04 8.96
C PHE A 249 -7.42 -22.92 8.30
N LEU A 250 -7.17 -21.67 8.68
CA LEU A 250 -7.85 -20.47 8.16
C LEU A 250 -7.04 -19.74 7.11
N ASP A 251 -6.00 -20.36 6.52
CA ASP A 251 -5.06 -19.70 5.62
C ASP A 251 -5.75 -18.94 4.48
N ASP A 252 -6.72 -19.56 3.80
CA ASP A 252 -7.47 -18.91 2.72
C ASP A 252 -8.12 -17.58 3.14
N PHE A 253 -8.56 -17.49 4.40
CA PHE A 253 -9.24 -16.30 4.93
C PHE A 253 -8.26 -15.21 5.37
N THR A 254 -6.98 -15.53 5.49
CA THR A 254 -5.95 -14.60 5.96
C THR A 254 -5.16 -13.95 4.83
N HIS A 255 -5.47 -14.26 3.56
CA HIS A 255 -4.97 -13.53 2.41
C HIS A 255 -5.69 -12.18 2.24
N THR A 256 -4.96 -11.16 1.85
CA THR A 256 -5.45 -9.77 1.75
C THR A 256 -6.72 -9.63 0.92
N ARG A 257 -6.84 -10.35 -0.21
CA ARG A 257 -8.07 -10.32 -1.04
C ARG A 257 -9.31 -10.76 -0.27
N MET A 258 -9.18 -11.85 0.51
CA MET A 258 -10.29 -12.37 1.31
C MET A 258 -10.63 -11.44 2.46
N MET A 259 -9.60 -11.00 3.19
CA MET A 259 -9.78 -10.08 4.32
C MET A 259 -10.38 -8.74 3.87
N TYR A 260 -9.90 -8.18 2.76
CA TYR A 260 -10.44 -6.95 2.19
C TYR A 260 -11.94 -7.08 1.86
N THR A 261 -12.31 -8.17 1.17
CA THR A 261 -13.71 -8.43 0.82
C THR A 261 -14.57 -8.62 2.07
N ALA A 262 -14.09 -9.38 3.06
CA ALA A 262 -14.80 -9.62 4.31
C ALA A 262 -14.98 -8.32 5.13
N LEU A 263 -13.91 -7.52 5.25
CA LEU A 263 -13.89 -6.25 6.00
C LEU A 263 -14.88 -5.23 5.43
N HIS A 264 -14.91 -5.10 4.10
CA HIS A 264 -15.84 -4.17 3.45
C HIS A 264 -17.28 -4.66 3.48
N ALA A 265 -17.51 -5.95 3.24
CA ALA A 265 -18.86 -6.53 3.25
C ALA A 265 -19.50 -6.55 4.64
N SER A 266 -18.71 -6.75 5.69
CA SER A 266 -19.17 -6.68 7.09
C SER A 266 -19.50 -5.25 7.56
N GLY A 267 -18.94 -4.23 6.89
CA GLY A 267 -19.01 -2.84 7.35
C GLY A 267 -18.02 -2.49 8.46
N GLU A 268 -17.22 -3.45 8.95
CA GLU A 268 -16.22 -3.23 10.00
C GLU A 268 -15.08 -2.30 9.56
N SER A 269 -14.89 -2.11 8.24
CA SER A 269 -13.97 -1.09 7.70
C SER A 269 -14.24 0.32 8.21
N LYS A 270 -15.50 0.61 8.61
CA LYS A 270 -15.89 1.91 9.19
C LYS A 270 -15.36 2.14 10.60
N ARG A 271 -14.81 1.10 11.24
CA ARG A 271 -14.21 1.12 12.59
C ARG A 271 -12.69 1.01 12.55
N CYS A 272 -12.11 0.80 11.37
CA CYS A 272 -10.67 0.70 11.20
C CYS A 272 -10.09 2.04 10.78
N ILE A 273 -9.07 2.50 11.49
CA ILE A 273 -8.16 3.55 11.03
C ILE A 273 -7.16 2.85 10.12
N ILE A 274 -7.22 3.13 8.81
CA ILE A 274 -6.31 2.62 7.79
C ILE A 274 -5.83 3.84 7.03
N GLN A 275 -4.63 4.30 7.36
CA GLN A 275 -4.05 5.54 6.85
C GLN A 275 -2.57 5.33 6.55
N ASP A 276 -2.13 5.79 5.39
CA ASP A 276 -0.72 5.99 5.07
C ASP A 276 -0.41 7.48 5.05
N LEU A 277 0.61 7.86 5.82
CA LEU A 277 0.86 9.23 6.22
C LEU A 277 2.35 9.53 6.03
N ALA A 278 2.66 10.35 5.02
CA ALA A 278 4.02 10.76 4.72
C ALA A 278 4.41 11.96 5.58
N LEU A 279 5.48 11.83 6.35
CA LEU A 279 6.04 12.88 7.20
C LEU A 279 7.51 13.16 6.85
N PRO A 280 7.97 14.41 7.03
CA PRO A 280 9.40 14.68 7.09
C PRO A 280 10.07 13.81 8.15
N TYR A 281 11.30 13.33 7.89
CA TYR A 281 12.05 12.53 8.87
C TYR A 281 12.22 13.26 10.21
N SER A 282 12.42 14.58 10.17
CA SER A 282 12.59 15.43 11.36
C SER A 282 11.37 15.46 12.30
N THR A 283 10.18 15.13 11.78
CA THR A 283 8.94 15.15 12.58
C THR A 283 8.30 13.79 12.77
N ALA A 284 8.84 12.75 12.12
CA ALA A 284 8.30 11.38 12.16
C ALA A 284 8.23 10.80 13.58
N GLU A 285 9.25 11.02 14.42
CA GLU A 285 9.24 10.58 15.82
C GLU A 285 8.09 11.19 16.62
N LYS A 286 7.88 12.51 16.49
CA LYS A 286 6.78 13.21 17.18
C LYS A 286 5.41 12.68 16.76
N PHE A 287 5.30 12.23 15.51
CA PHE A 287 4.08 11.63 15.01
C PHE A 287 3.86 10.22 15.61
N VAL A 288 4.91 9.40 15.71
CA VAL A 288 4.84 8.07 16.35
C VAL A 288 4.52 8.21 17.84
N ASP A 289 5.08 9.20 18.53
CA ASP A 289 4.72 9.52 19.91
C ASP A 289 3.24 9.85 20.06
N TYR A 290 2.70 10.68 19.16
CA TYR A 290 1.29 11.02 19.13
C TYR A 290 0.41 9.79 18.87
N THR A 291 0.71 8.98 17.86
CA THR A 291 -0.09 7.77 17.57
C THR A 291 -0.03 6.76 18.70
N SER A 292 1.11 6.65 19.37
CA SER A 292 1.27 5.77 20.54
C SER A 292 0.41 6.22 21.72
N SER A 293 0.37 7.54 22.02
CA SER A 293 -0.35 8.06 23.18
C SER A 293 -1.86 8.18 22.96
N GLU A 294 -2.28 8.56 21.76
CA GLU A 294 -3.69 8.90 21.48
C GLU A 294 -4.48 7.77 20.84
N LEU A 295 -3.81 6.89 20.10
CA LEU A 295 -4.49 5.82 19.35
C LEU A 295 -4.12 4.41 19.85
N ASP A 296 -2.94 4.25 20.46
CA ASP A 296 -2.38 2.95 20.88
C ASP A 296 -2.40 1.90 19.76
N ILE A 297 -2.09 2.34 18.53
CA ILE A 297 -2.07 1.47 17.35
C ILE A 297 -0.63 1.07 17.03
N PHE A 298 -0.35 -0.22 17.17
CA PHE A 298 0.86 -0.90 16.73
C PHE A 298 0.51 -2.29 16.17
N PRO A 299 1.35 -2.85 15.28
CA PRO A 299 2.57 -2.29 14.69
C PRO A 299 2.33 -1.09 13.77
N LEU A 300 3.41 -0.34 13.43
CA LEU A 300 3.40 0.71 12.40
C LEU A 300 4.34 0.30 11.27
N TRP A 301 3.93 0.53 10.01
CA TRP A 301 4.80 0.34 8.85
C TRP A 301 5.59 1.60 8.56
N LEU A 302 6.86 1.45 8.23
CA LEU A 302 7.76 2.54 7.86
C LEU A 302 8.24 2.32 6.42
N CYS A 303 7.98 3.27 5.54
CA CYS A 303 8.42 3.18 4.15
C CYS A 303 9.08 4.49 3.70
N PRO A 304 10.40 4.49 3.45
CA PRO A 304 11.11 5.68 2.98
C PRO A 304 10.72 6.00 1.54
N LEU A 305 10.58 7.28 1.24
CA LEU A 305 10.03 7.77 -0.01
C LEU A 305 11.03 8.65 -0.76
N LYS A 306 11.13 8.43 -2.07
CA LYS A 306 11.83 9.35 -2.94
C LYS A 306 11.03 10.65 -3.06
N ARG A 307 11.76 11.76 -3.13
CA ARG A 307 11.17 13.09 -3.30
C ARG A 307 10.38 13.23 -4.59
N THR A 308 9.31 13.99 -4.51
CA THR A 308 8.53 14.47 -5.65
C THR A 308 8.39 15.98 -5.53
N GLN A 309 8.74 16.71 -6.58
CA GLN A 309 8.81 18.19 -6.57
C GLN A 309 7.67 18.87 -7.31
N GLN A 310 6.77 18.14 -7.97
CA GLN A 310 5.75 18.74 -8.83
C GLN A 310 4.40 18.85 -8.12
N PRO A 311 3.54 19.83 -8.47
CA PRO A 311 2.15 19.84 -8.04
C PRO A 311 1.47 18.53 -8.43
N THR A 312 0.97 17.78 -7.43
CA THR A 312 0.34 16.47 -7.61
C THR A 312 -0.75 16.29 -6.57
N MET A 313 -1.60 15.29 -6.77
CA MET A 313 -2.62 14.89 -5.80
C MET A 313 -2.14 13.75 -4.86
N HIS A 314 -0.84 13.63 -4.67
CA HIS A 314 -0.21 12.69 -3.73
C HIS A 314 0.83 13.39 -2.84
N PRO A 315 1.33 12.74 -1.78
CA PRO A 315 2.36 13.32 -0.93
C PRO A 315 3.60 13.78 -1.70
N TYR A 316 4.08 14.97 -1.40
CA TYR A 316 5.28 15.58 -1.97
C TYR A 316 6.01 16.41 -0.90
N THR A 317 7.32 16.61 -1.09
CA THR A 317 8.10 17.47 -0.19
C THR A 317 7.96 18.93 -0.60
N ARG A 318 7.62 19.79 0.37
CA ARG A 318 7.53 21.25 0.15
C ARG A 318 8.90 21.92 0.21
N GLU A 319 9.86 21.31 0.89
CA GLU A 319 11.23 21.81 1.03
C GLU A 319 12.24 20.92 0.30
N ASP A 320 13.23 21.52 -0.38
CA ASP A 320 14.14 20.82 -1.31
C ASP A 320 15.13 19.83 -0.68
N LYS A 321 15.19 19.72 0.64
CA LYS A 321 16.27 19.00 1.31
C LYS A 321 15.83 17.83 2.19
N GLU A 322 14.55 17.69 2.47
CA GLU A 322 14.09 16.71 3.46
C GLU A 322 13.47 15.47 2.80
N LEU A 323 13.90 14.28 3.24
CA LEU A 323 13.27 13.02 2.86
C LEU A 323 11.95 12.85 3.60
N MET A 324 10.99 12.15 3.00
CA MET A 324 9.73 11.77 3.65
C MET A 324 9.72 10.28 3.98
N LEU A 325 9.09 9.98 5.09
CA LEU A 325 8.83 8.64 5.56
C LEU A 325 7.32 8.42 5.61
N ASN A 326 6.82 7.40 4.90
CA ASN A 326 5.46 6.94 5.13
C ASN A 326 5.40 6.16 6.45
N ILE A 327 4.40 6.51 7.28
CA ILE A 327 4.02 5.78 8.48
C ILE A 327 2.62 5.22 8.27
N GLY A 328 2.54 3.92 8.08
CA GLY A 328 1.28 3.19 7.93
C GLY A 328 0.65 2.92 9.30
N VAL A 329 -0.53 3.49 9.53
CA VAL A 329 -1.32 3.32 10.77
C VAL A 329 -2.55 2.48 10.46
N TRP A 330 -2.54 1.22 10.91
CA TRP A 330 -3.56 0.24 10.58
C TRP A 330 -4.05 -0.45 11.85
N GLY A 331 -5.23 -0.06 12.34
CA GLY A 331 -5.77 -0.58 13.58
C GLY A 331 -7.25 -0.27 13.79
N PHE A 332 -7.84 -0.79 14.85
CA PHE A 332 -9.17 -0.40 15.26
C PHE A 332 -9.14 0.97 15.92
N GLY A 333 -10.04 1.85 15.48
CA GLY A 333 -10.32 3.10 16.15
C GLY A 333 -11.39 2.97 17.23
N PRO A 334 -11.82 4.09 17.84
CA PRO A 334 -12.92 4.10 18.79
C PRO A 334 -14.20 3.48 18.23
N ASN A 335 -14.94 2.77 19.08
CA ASN A 335 -16.20 2.13 18.67
C ASN A 335 -17.32 3.15 18.41
N ASN A 336 -17.33 4.26 19.13
CA ASN A 336 -18.30 5.33 18.94
C ASN A 336 -17.97 6.11 17.67
N ARG A 337 -18.96 6.31 16.78
CA ARG A 337 -18.76 6.96 15.49
C ARG A 337 -18.25 8.40 15.61
N ALA A 338 -18.78 9.19 16.54
CA ALA A 338 -18.35 10.58 16.73
C ALA A 338 -16.90 10.63 17.25
N GLU A 339 -16.55 9.73 18.18
CA GLU A 339 -15.15 9.59 18.66
C GLU A 339 -14.22 9.10 17.55
N PHE A 340 -14.66 8.17 16.71
CA PHE A 340 -13.90 7.70 15.56
C PHE A 340 -13.62 8.83 14.55
N VAL A 341 -14.63 9.64 14.22
CA VAL A 341 -14.46 10.81 13.34
C VAL A 341 -13.51 11.81 13.99
N LYS A 342 -13.68 12.10 15.29
CA LYS A 342 -12.79 12.98 16.05
C LYS A 342 -11.34 12.49 16.05
N ALA A 343 -11.12 11.19 16.27
CA ALA A 343 -9.78 10.59 16.25
C ALA A 343 -9.11 10.77 14.88
N ASN A 344 -9.83 10.50 13.77
CA ASN A 344 -9.30 10.71 12.43
C ASN A 344 -9.02 12.21 12.13
N ARG A 345 -9.91 13.11 12.53
CA ARG A 345 -9.66 14.56 12.38
C ARG A 345 -8.45 15.02 13.17
N ASN A 346 -8.28 14.55 14.40
CA ASN A 346 -7.12 14.86 15.23
C ASN A 346 -5.84 14.31 14.59
N LEU A 347 -5.88 13.09 14.04
CA LEU A 347 -4.77 12.47 13.31
C LEU A 347 -4.35 13.32 12.10
N GLU A 348 -5.33 13.73 11.28
CA GLU A 348 -5.10 14.59 10.11
C GLU A 348 -4.61 15.99 10.50
N ALA A 349 -5.13 16.57 11.59
CA ALA A 349 -4.65 17.86 12.12
C ALA A 349 -3.20 17.76 12.60
N LYS A 350 -2.85 16.68 13.32
CA LYS A 350 -1.48 16.43 13.79
C LYS A 350 -0.51 16.20 12.65
N LEU A 351 -0.95 15.44 11.63
CA LEU A 351 -0.17 15.24 10.41
C LEU A 351 0.20 16.57 9.75
N ARG A 352 -0.80 17.45 9.57
CA ARG A 352 -0.61 18.78 8.98
C ARG A 352 0.29 19.68 9.83
N GLU A 353 0.11 19.69 11.15
CA GLU A 353 0.97 20.40 12.11
C GLU A 353 2.45 20.03 11.94
N LEU A 354 2.71 18.74 11.69
CA LEU A 354 4.04 18.18 11.53
C LEU A 354 4.59 18.25 10.09
N GLY A 355 3.90 18.95 9.18
CA GLY A 355 4.32 19.11 7.79
C GLY A 355 4.10 17.87 6.91
N GLY A 356 3.30 16.91 7.39
CA GLY A 356 3.02 15.68 6.66
C GLY A 356 1.84 15.80 5.70
N MET A 357 1.69 14.79 4.84
CA MET A 357 0.60 14.63 3.87
C MET A 357 0.12 13.18 3.87
N LYS A 358 -1.15 12.96 3.54
CA LYS A 358 -1.72 11.61 3.45
C LYS A 358 -1.95 11.15 2.03
N TRP A 359 -2.01 9.82 1.83
CA TRP A 359 -2.54 9.24 0.59
C TRP A 359 -4.05 9.31 0.53
N LEU A 360 -4.58 9.61 -0.66
CA LEU A 360 -6.00 9.82 -0.89
C LEU A 360 -6.79 8.52 -1.18
N TYR A 361 -6.17 7.36 -1.15
CA TYR A 361 -6.90 6.09 -1.26
C TYR A 361 -7.75 5.82 -0.01
N ALA A 362 -7.34 6.35 1.14
CA ALA A 362 -8.11 6.31 2.37
C ALA A 362 -9.06 7.51 2.47
N GLN A 363 -10.17 7.33 3.17
CA GLN A 363 -11.12 8.42 3.41
C GLN A 363 -10.44 9.60 4.10
N THR A 364 -10.78 10.83 3.67
CA THR A 364 -10.35 12.05 4.34
C THR A 364 -11.45 12.62 5.21
N TYR A 365 -11.05 13.10 6.37
CA TYR A 365 -11.91 13.78 7.35
C TYR A 365 -11.69 15.29 7.39
N TYR A 366 -10.80 15.82 6.54
CA TYR A 366 -10.61 17.25 6.32
C TYR A 366 -11.93 17.90 5.87
N THR A 367 -12.15 19.14 6.29
CA THR A 367 -13.10 20.03 5.59
C THR A 367 -12.55 20.34 4.19
N GLU A 368 -13.39 20.84 3.30
CA GLU A 368 -12.92 21.21 1.96
C GLU A 368 -11.80 22.25 1.98
N SER A 369 -11.89 23.24 2.86
CA SER A 369 -10.83 24.25 3.02
C SER A 369 -9.52 23.64 3.50
N GLU A 370 -9.56 22.79 4.55
CA GLU A 370 -8.37 22.10 5.08
C GLU A 370 -7.73 21.16 4.04
N PHE A 371 -8.54 20.52 3.20
CA PHE A 371 -8.05 19.67 2.11
C PHE A 371 -7.27 20.48 1.08
N TRP A 372 -7.84 21.59 0.62
CA TRP A 372 -7.20 22.43 -0.37
C TRP A 372 -6.03 23.28 0.14
N GLU A 373 -5.81 23.34 1.45
CA GLU A 373 -4.54 23.83 2.03
C GLU A 373 -3.35 22.86 1.77
N GLN A 374 -3.64 21.57 1.51
CA GLN A 374 -2.62 20.57 1.22
C GLN A 374 -2.24 20.51 -0.26
N PHE A 375 -3.14 20.88 -1.16
CA PHE A 375 -3.01 20.73 -2.61
C PHE A 375 -3.29 22.06 -3.31
N ASP A 376 -2.68 22.27 -4.47
CA ASP A 376 -2.92 23.47 -5.30
C ASP A 376 -4.28 23.34 -6.02
N ARG A 377 -5.32 23.97 -5.42
CA ARG A 377 -6.67 23.98 -5.97
C ARG A 377 -6.74 24.66 -7.33
N LYS A 378 -6.04 25.79 -7.49
CA LYS A 378 -6.10 26.56 -8.73
C LYS A 378 -5.56 25.75 -9.90
N TRP A 379 -4.37 25.17 -9.74
CA TRP A 379 -3.78 24.26 -10.72
C TRP A 379 -4.72 23.08 -11.05
N TYR A 380 -5.31 22.46 -10.03
CA TYR A 380 -6.20 21.32 -10.21
C TYR A 380 -7.48 21.70 -10.98
N ASP A 381 -8.11 22.84 -10.66
CA ASP A 381 -9.35 23.30 -11.31
C ASP A 381 -9.06 23.74 -12.76
N GLU A 382 -7.97 24.46 -13.03
CA GLU A 382 -7.54 24.84 -14.39
C GLU A 382 -7.30 23.59 -15.27
N LEU A 383 -6.63 22.58 -14.72
CA LEU A 383 -6.38 21.32 -15.45
C LEU A 383 -7.71 20.58 -15.75
N ARG A 384 -8.67 20.60 -14.84
CA ARG A 384 -9.99 20.00 -15.08
C ARG A 384 -10.80 20.72 -16.14
N GLU A 385 -10.68 22.04 -16.22
CA GLU A 385 -11.30 22.83 -17.30
C GLU A 385 -10.70 22.49 -18.65
N GLU A 386 -9.37 22.44 -18.75
CA GLU A 386 -8.66 22.14 -19.97
C GLU A 386 -9.04 20.77 -20.55
N TYR A 387 -9.14 19.74 -19.68
CA TYR A 387 -9.49 18.38 -20.10
C TYR A 387 -10.99 18.05 -19.98
N GLY A 388 -11.84 19.05 -19.85
CA GLY A 388 -13.31 18.90 -19.85
C GLY A 388 -13.86 18.03 -18.69
N ALA A 389 -13.11 17.95 -17.57
CA ALA A 389 -13.45 17.07 -16.45
C ALA A 389 -14.32 17.72 -15.36
N THR A 390 -14.79 18.96 -15.56
CA THR A 390 -15.55 19.73 -14.57
C THR A 390 -16.87 19.08 -14.17
N ASN A 391 -17.46 18.27 -15.05
CA ASN A 391 -18.70 17.52 -14.80
C ASN A 391 -18.48 16.22 -13.98
N LEU A 392 -17.22 15.80 -13.78
CA LEU A 392 -16.91 14.66 -12.93
C LEU A 392 -16.86 15.09 -11.46
N PRO A 393 -17.09 14.18 -10.49
CA PRO A 393 -16.80 14.49 -9.10
C PRO A 393 -15.34 14.89 -8.91
N SER A 394 -15.08 15.92 -8.09
CA SER A 394 -13.72 16.31 -7.75
C SER A 394 -13.01 15.22 -6.95
N VAL A 395 -11.68 15.33 -6.83
CA VAL A 395 -10.91 14.43 -5.96
C VAL A 395 -11.44 14.50 -4.52
N TYR A 396 -11.73 15.70 -4.01
CA TYR A 396 -12.30 15.88 -2.66
C TYR A 396 -13.66 15.17 -2.52
N ASP A 397 -14.56 15.30 -3.52
CA ASP A 397 -15.87 14.63 -3.49
C ASP A 397 -15.76 13.10 -3.42
N LYS A 398 -14.72 12.54 -4.02
CA LYS A 398 -14.49 11.09 -4.04
C LYS A 398 -13.90 10.55 -2.75
N VAL A 399 -13.07 11.35 -2.04
CA VAL A 399 -12.31 10.88 -0.89
C VAL A 399 -12.88 11.34 0.46
N LYS A 400 -13.71 12.37 0.48
CA LYS A 400 -14.31 12.87 1.73
C LYS A 400 -15.14 11.79 2.42
N ALA A 401 -15.01 11.70 3.73
CA ALA A 401 -15.86 10.85 4.54
C ALA A 401 -17.33 11.22 4.34
N PRO A 402 -18.24 10.23 4.21
CA PRO A 402 -19.65 10.51 4.06
C PRO A 402 -20.16 11.29 5.29
N PRO A 403 -21.10 12.25 5.10
CA PRO A 403 -21.68 12.99 6.21
C PRO A 403 -22.32 12.03 7.20
N GLU A 404 -22.26 12.39 8.48
CA GLU A 404 -22.94 11.62 9.52
C GLU A 404 -24.45 11.61 9.22
N LYS A 405 -24.93 10.49 8.74
CA LYS A 405 -26.38 10.24 8.76
C LYS A 405 -26.73 9.90 10.19
N ALA A 406 -27.80 10.51 10.71
CA ALA A 406 -28.42 10.08 11.96
C ALA A 406 -28.52 8.55 11.94
N THR A 407 -27.93 7.89 12.93
CA THR A 407 -27.80 6.43 13.00
C THR A 407 -29.18 5.80 12.94
N ALA A 408 -29.55 5.27 11.77
CA ALA A 408 -30.62 4.28 11.73
C ALA A 408 -30.21 3.12 12.64
N PRO A 409 -31.15 2.51 13.39
CA PRO A 409 -30.82 1.38 14.24
C PRO A 409 -30.09 0.32 13.43
N GLU A 410 -28.93 -0.13 13.96
CA GLU A 410 -28.11 -1.16 13.30
C GLU A 410 -28.97 -2.38 13.00
N LYS A 411 -28.98 -2.82 11.75
CA LYS A 411 -29.65 -4.04 11.36
C LYS A 411 -28.97 -5.22 12.05
N PHE A 412 -29.72 -6.30 12.31
CA PHE A 412 -29.23 -7.51 12.99
C PHE A 412 -27.90 -8.02 12.39
N LEU A 413 -27.78 -8.00 11.04
CA LEU A 413 -26.56 -8.41 10.32
C LEU A 413 -25.39 -7.43 10.44
N GLU A 414 -25.58 -6.26 11.02
CA GLU A 414 -24.52 -5.26 11.26
C GLU A 414 -23.95 -5.38 12.69
N LYS A 415 -24.51 -6.30 13.52
CA LYS A 415 -24.08 -6.53 14.90
C LYS A 415 -23.05 -7.65 14.99
N TRP A 416 -22.11 -7.50 15.91
CA TRP A 416 -21.21 -8.60 16.29
C TRP A 416 -21.99 -9.79 16.85
N PRO A 417 -21.62 -11.05 16.52
CA PRO A 417 -20.60 -11.48 15.55
C PRO A 417 -21.13 -11.62 14.10
N TRP A 418 -22.43 -11.35 13.87
CA TRP A 418 -23.11 -11.60 12.59
C TRP A 418 -22.53 -10.80 11.43
N ALA A 419 -22.10 -9.57 11.69
CA ALA A 419 -21.41 -8.74 10.68
C ALA A 419 -20.17 -9.44 10.13
N GLY A 420 -19.33 -9.99 11.01
CA GLY A 420 -18.13 -10.74 10.62
C GLY A 420 -18.46 -11.99 9.82
N PHE A 421 -19.43 -12.81 10.26
CA PHE A 421 -19.86 -14.01 9.51
C PHE A 421 -20.45 -13.66 8.15
N PHE A 422 -21.21 -12.59 8.03
CA PHE A 422 -21.71 -12.09 6.76
C PHE A 422 -20.56 -11.66 5.84
N GLY A 423 -19.55 -10.97 6.38
CA GLY A 423 -18.35 -10.61 5.65
C GLY A 423 -17.61 -11.84 5.11
N ILE A 424 -17.38 -12.85 5.94
CA ILE A 424 -16.75 -14.12 5.54
C ILE A 424 -17.58 -14.82 4.44
N TRP A 425 -18.89 -14.90 4.61
CA TRP A 425 -19.77 -15.48 3.59
C TRP A 425 -19.67 -14.77 2.25
N LYS A 426 -19.64 -13.42 2.24
CA LYS A 426 -19.42 -12.63 1.04
C LYS A 426 -18.04 -12.87 0.41
N ALA A 427 -17.01 -12.99 1.23
CA ALA A 427 -15.68 -13.31 0.76
C ALA A 427 -15.61 -14.71 0.11
N ILE A 428 -16.32 -15.70 0.66
CA ILE A 428 -16.45 -17.04 0.03
C ILE A 428 -17.19 -16.93 -1.30
N GLN A 429 -18.30 -16.19 -1.36
CA GLN A 429 -19.06 -15.98 -2.60
C GLN A 429 -18.24 -15.30 -3.70
N SER A 430 -17.33 -14.39 -3.35
CA SER A 430 -16.45 -13.70 -4.31
C SER A 430 -15.44 -14.64 -4.99
N LYS A 431 -15.19 -15.82 -4.41
CA LYS A 431 -14.20 -16.81 -4.89
C LYS A 431 -12.77 -16.29 -4.98
N THR A 432 -12.45 -15.17 -4.31
CA THR A 432 -11.10 -14.57 -4.35
C THR A 432 -10.02 -15.47 -3.76
N TYR A 433 -10.38 -16.41 -2.86
CA TYR A 433 -9.46 -17.43 -2.35
C TYR A 433 -8.94 -18.35 -3.46
N VAL A 434 -9.73 -18.59 -4.52
CA VAL A 434 -9.28 -19.40 -5.66
C VAL A 434 -8.12 -18.70 -6.37
N GLN A 435 -8.16 -17.39 -6.48
CA GLN A 435 -7.07 -16.60 -7.09
C GLN A 435 -5.78 -16.72 -6.26
N ALA A 436 -5.88 -16.65 -4.93
CA ALA A 436 -4.74 -16.85 -4.05
C ALA A 436 -4.15 -18.28 -4.18
N ARG A 437 -4.99 -19.31 -4.24
CA ARG A 437 -4.57 -20.71 -4.43
C ARG A 437 -3.92 -20.97 -5.78
N SER A 438 -4.40 -20.31 -6.84
CA SER A 438 -3.92 -20.50 -8.23
C SER A 438 -2.73 -19.60 -8.59
N ALA A 439 -2.12 -18.93 -7.62
CA ALA A 439 -1.00 -18.02 -7.84
C ALA A 439 0.24 -18.80 -8.34
N ALA A 440 0.59 -18.60 -9.62
CA ALA A 440 1.69 -19.31 -10.27
C ALA A 440 3.06 -18.86 -9.75
N TRP A 441 3.16 -17.62 -9.25
CA TRP A 441 4.41 -17.09 -8.67
C TRP A 441 4.92 -17.90 -7.47
N ARG A 442 4.05 -18.61 -6.76
CA ARG A 442 4.44 -19.52 -5.65
C ARG A 442 5.32 -20.69 -6.10
N GLN A 443 5.36 -20.96 -7.39
CA GLN A 443 6.14 -22.07 -7.98
C GLN A 443 7.41 -21.59 -8.65
N TRP A 444 7.69 -20.30 -8.66
CA TRP A 444 8.79 -19.67 -9.39
C TRP A 444 10.18 -20.21 -9.04
N VAL A 445 10.39 -20.67 -7.82
CA VAL A 445 11.67 -21.12 -7.30
C VAL A 445 11.71 -22.63 -6.99
N LYS A 446 10.67 -23.36 -7.37
CA LYS A 446 10.64 -24.83 -7.16
C LYS A 446 11.29 -25.56 -8.30
#